data_6a024e033a582ed7ee4ab2d77a1a21e2
#
_entry.id   6a024e033a582ed7ee4ab2d77a1a21e2
#
_cell.length_a   1.000
_cell.length_b   1.000
_cell.length_c   1.000
_cell.angle_alpha   90.00
_cell.angle_beta   90.00
_cell.angle_gamma   90.00
#
_symmetry.space_group_name_H-M   'P 1'
#
loop_
_entity.id
_entity.type
_entity.pdbx_description
1 polymer ?
#
loop_
_entity_poly.entity_id
_entity_poly.type
_entity_poly.pdbx_seq_one_letter_code
_entity_poly.pdbx_strand_id
1 'polypeptide(L)'
;MTASTAQADATTEVFDHHLSAFAKGIDELMKDYDDGSVIVTPEKSHRGVAEIRAFFQAFLDGAEPAFWEAFKVTSKSTEGEIAYLAWEAKPFVPLATDTLFVKNGKIAVQTFTAFPA
;
A
#
# COMPACT_ATOMS: atom_id res chain seq x y z
N MET A 1 -24.42 -11.23 -5.15
CA MET A 1 -23.72 -12.23 -4.34
C MET A 1 -23.25 -11.61 -3.05
N THR A 2 -23.88 -11.98 -1.95
CA THR A 2 -23.61 -11.37 -0.66
C THR A 2 -22.15 -11.51 -0.23
N ALA A 3 -21.59 -12.71 -0.40
CA ALA A 3 -20.22 -12.98 0.01
C ALA A 3 -19.21 -12.13 -0.77
N SER A 4 -19.42 -11.98 -2.10
CA SER A 4 -18.55 -11.17 -2.94
C SER A 4 -18.60 -9.69 -2.56
N THR A 5 -19.79 -9.18 -2.22
CA THR A 5 -19.97 -7.80 -1.81
C THR A 5 -19.27 -7.56 -0.46
N ALA A 6 -19.46 -8.47 0.51
CA ALA A 6 -18.81 -8.35 1.81
C ALA A 6 -17.28 -8.40 1.68
N GLN A 7 -16.76 -9.24 0.79
CA GLN A 7 -15.34 -9.36 0.52
C GLN A 7 -14.78 -8.04 -0.06
N ALA A 8 -15.47 -7.48 -1.05
CA ALA A 8 -15.05 -6.23 -1.67
C ALA A 8 -15.10 -5.07 -0.66
N ASP A 9 -16.12 -5.04 0.21
CA ASP A 9 -16.23 -4.02 1.24
C ASP A 9 -15.11 -4.11 2.26
N ALA A 10 -14.76 -5.33 2.70
CA ALA A 10 -13.65 -5.54 3.62
C ALA A 10 -12.31 -5.12 2.99
N THR A 11 -12.13 -5.43 1.71
CA THR A 11 -10.93 -5.04 0.98
C THR A 11 -10.85 -3.51 0.89
N THR A 12 -11.96 -2.86 0.57
CA THR A 12 -12.01 -1.40 0.47
C THR A 12 -11.68 -0.74 1.81
N GLU A 13 -12.18 -1.29 2.92
CA GLU A 13 -11.89 -0.75 4.25
C GLU A 13 -10.39 -0.77 4.55
N VAL A 14 -9.73 -1.89 4.29
CA VAL A 14 -8.29 -2.01 4.51
C VAL A 14 -7.53 -1.06 3.57
N PHE A 15 -7.94 -1.00 2.32
CA PHE A 15 -7.32 -0.14 1.32
C PHE A 15 -7.40 1.33 1.71
N ASP A 16 -8.59 1.79 2.10
CA ASP A 16 -8.79 3.17 2.52
C ASP A 16 -7.99 3.49 3.78
N HIS A 17 -7.96 2.56 4.73
CA HIS A 17 -7.13 2.72 5.93
C HIS A 17 -5.65 2.84 5.57
N HIS A 18 -5.17 1.97 4.68
CA HIS A 18 -3.78 1.97 4.24
C HIS A 18 -3.39 3.34 3.68
N LEU A 19 -4.22 3.88 2.77
CA LEU A 19 -3.94 5.17 2.16
C LEU A 19 -3.95 6.30 3.19
N SER A 20 -4.87 6.29 4.13
CA SER A 20 -4.96 7.34 5.15
C SER A 20 -3.86 7.23 6.21
N ALA A 21 -3.34 6.02 6.41
CA ALA A 21 -2.37 5.75 7.48
C ALA A 21 -1.02 6.44 7.24
N PHE A 22 -0.67 6.74 5.99
CA PHE A 22 0.58 7.46 5.71
C PHE A 22 0.63 8.81 6.41
N ALA A 23 -0.50 9.49 6.53
CA ALA A 23 -0.55 10.77 7.22
C ALA A 23 -0.47 10.62 8.75
N LYS A 24 -0.69 9.42 9.26
CA LYS A 24 -0.73 9.16 10.70
C LYS A 24 0.55 8.55 11.26
N GLY A 25 1.39 8.01 10.37
CA GLY A 25 2.70 7.50 10.76
C GLY A 25 2.81 5.99 10.73
N ILE A 26 4.02 5.52 11.06
CA ILE A 26 4.39 4.11 10.89
C ILE A 26 3.54 3.16 11.73
N ASP A 27 3.21 3.52 12.95
CA ASP A 27 2.47 2.62 13.83
C ASP A 27 1.06 2.36 13.28
N GLU A 28 0.42 3.39 12.73
CA GLU A 28 -0.89 3.23 12.11
C GLU A 28 -0.81 2.40 10.84
N LEU A 29 0.21 2.65 10.01
CA LEU A 29 0.45 1.88 8.78
C LEU A 29 0.59 0.39 9.07
N MET A 30 1.33 0.06 10.11
CA MET A 30 1.62 -1.33 10.44
C MET A 30 0.41 -2.12 10.94
N LYS A 31 -0.68 -1.46 11.28
CA LYS A 31 -1.91 -2.15 11.69
C LYS A 31 -2.51 -3.02 10.59
N ASP A 32 -2.16 -2.75 9.33
CA ASP A 32 -2.67 -3.50 8.19
C ASP A 32 -1.85 -4.74 7.86
N TYR A 33 -0.76 -5.00 8.58
CA TYR A 33 0.17 -6.09 8.27
C TYR A 33 0.35 -7.01 9.46
N ASP A 34 0.76 -8.24 9.19
CA ASP A 34 1.14 -9.21 10.23
C ASP A 34 2.38 -10.00 9.76
N ASP A 35 2.81 -10.97 10.56
CA ASP A 35 4.04 -11.70 10.25
C ASP A 35 3.93 -12.57 8.99
N GLY A 36 2.72 -12.84 8.53
CA GLY A 36 2.50 -13.56 7.28
C GLY A 36 2.51 -12.66 6.05
N SER A 37 2.57 -11.34 6.23
CA SER A 37 2.53 -10.39 5.12
C SER A 37 3.84 -10.34 4.37
N VAL A 38 3.77 -10.02 3.06
CA VAL A 38 4.96 -9.81 2.24
C VAL A 38 4.72 -8.66 1.27
N ILE A 39 5.74 -7.80 1.10
CA ILE A 39 5.73 -6.77 0.07
C ILE A 39 6.79 -7.15 -0.95
N VAL A 40 6.38 -7.26 -2.21
CA VAL A 40 7.26 -7.61 -3.32
C VAL A 40 7.57 -6.37 -4.13
N THR A 41 8.85 -6.07 -4.29
CA THR A 41 9.32 -4.96 -5.13
C THR A 41 10.25 -5.51 -6.20
N PRO A 42 10.61 -4.71 -7.23
CA PRO A 42 11.56 -5.19 -8.23
C PRO A 42 12.91 -5.64 -7.65
N GLU A 43 13.31 -5.08 -6.50
CA GLU A 43 14.61 -5.40 -5.90
C GLU A 43 14.55 -6.61 -5.00
N LYS A 44 13.51 -6.76 -4.20
CA LYS A 44 13.42 -7.86 -3.24
C LYS A 44 12.03 -7.99 -2.63
N SER A 45 11.83 -9.04 -1.86
CA SER A 45 10.63 -9.23 -1.05
C SER A 45 10.94 -8.89 0.41
N HIS A 46 10.02 -8.17 1.04
CA HIS A 46 10.10 -7.82 2.46
C HIS A 46 9.06 -8.65 3.20
N ARG A 47 9.49 -9.51 4.10
CA ARG A 47 8.61 -10.49 4.75
C ARG A 47 8.49 -10.24 6.24
N GLY A 48 7.24 -10.20 6.73
CA GLY A 48 6.95 -10.07 8.14
C GLY A 48 6.99 -8.64 8.64
N VAL A 49 6.52 -8.47 9.87
CA VAL A 49 6.33 -7.14 10.45
C VAL A 49 7.64 -6.34 10.50
N ALA A 50 8.74 -6.96 10.91
CA ALA A 50 10.00 -6.23 11.08
C ALA A 50 10.52 -5.68 9.76
N GLU A 51 10.53 -6.50 8.71
CA GLU A 51 11.03 -6.06 7.40
C GLU A 51 10.11 -5.04 6.75
N ILE A 52 8.79 -5.25 6.87
CA ILE A 52 7.81 -4.34 6.28
C ILE A 52 7.87 -2.99 6.99
N ARG A 53 8.02 -3.00 8.32
CA ARG A 53 8.15 -1.75 9.08
C ARG A 53 9.40 -0.98 8.62
N ALA A 54 10.52 -1.66 8.44
CA ALA A 54 11.75 -1.02 7.98
C ALA A 54 11.56 -0.43 6.57
N PHE A 55 10.86 -1.14 5.69
CA PHE A 55 10.56 -0.66 4.35
C PHE A 55 9.77 0.66 4.37
N PHE A 56 8.67 0.69 5.13
CA PHE A 56 7.84 1.89 5.20
C PHE A 56 8.52 3.02 5.97
N GLN A 57 9.29 2.68 7.01
CA GLN A 57 10.01 3.71 7.75
C GLN A 57 11.00 4.45 6.85
N ALA A 58 11.72 3.71 6.02
CA ALA A 58 12.64 4.30 5.06
C ALA A 58 11.90 5.19 4.06
N PHE A 59 10.73 4.74 3.60
CA PHE A 59 9.91 5.53 2.69
C PHE A 59 9.43 6.83 3.34
N LEU A 60 8.90 6.74 4.56
CA LEU A 60 8.41 7.92 5.27
C LEU A 60 9.54 8.91 5.58
N ASP A 61 10.70 8.40 5.96
CA ASP A 61 11.84 9.24 6.28
C ASP A 61 12.36 9.97 5.05
N GLY A 62 12.25 9.35 3.87
CA GLY A 62 12.71 9.96 2.62
C GLY A 62 11.70 10.85 1.93
N ALA A 63 10.44 10.80 2.33
CA ALA A 63 9.38 11.57 1.67
C ALA A 63 9.27 12.96 2.29
N GLU A 64 9.74 13.97 1.56
CA GLU A 64 9.71 15.36 1.99
C GLU A 64 8.31 15.97 1.81
N PRO A 65 8.02 17.13 2.43
CA PRO A 65 6.72 17.78 2.23
C PRO A 65 6.35 18.01 0.78
N ALA A 66 7.33 18.34 -0.07
CA ALA A 66 7.08 18.55 -1.50
C ALA A 66 6.60 17.28 -2.19
N PHE A 67 7.07 16.10 -1.73
CA PHE A 67 6.59 14.82 -2.25
C PHE A 67 5.11 14.66 -1.95
N TRP A 68 4.70 14.89 -0.72
CA TRP A 68 3.30 14.73 -0.33
C TRP A 68 2.38 15.74 -1.00
N GLU A 69 2.86 16.96 -1.25
CA GLU A 69 2.09 17.95 -2.00
C GLU A 69 1.89 17.51 -3.45
N ALA A 70 2.86 16.80 -4.01
CA ALA A 70 2.78 16.31 -5.39
C ALA A 70 2.03 14.98 -5.51
N PHE A 71 1.84 14.26 -4.42
CA PHE A 71 1.20 12.94 -4.42
C PHE A 71 -0.22 13.02 -4.94
N LYS A 72 -0.55 12.15 -5.88
CA LYS A 72 -1.87 12.12 -6.50
C LYS A 72 -2.22 10.71 -6.93
N VAL A 73 -3.37 10.22 -6.49
CA VAL A 73 -3.90 8.94 -6.96
C VAL A 73 -4.50 9.15 -8.34
N THR A 74 -4.03 8.38 -9.31
CA THR A 74 -4.49 8.49 -10.69
C THR A 74 -5.46 7.38 -11.07
N SER A 75 -5.40 6.23 -10.40
CA SER A 75 -6.32 5.12 -10.63
C SER A 75 -6.48 4.30 -9.36
N LYS A 76 -7.68 3.81 -9.11
CA LYS A 76 -7.98 3.08 -7.89
C LYS A 76 -9.15 2.14 -8.17
N SER A 77 -8.99 0.85 -7.89
CA SER A 77 -10.10 -0.09 -8.04
C SER A 77 -9.97 -1.26 -7.08
N THR A 78 -11.08 -1.95 -6.85
CA THR A 78 -11.16 -3.08 -5.94
C THR A 78 -11.91 -4.20 -6.63
N GLU A 79 -11.36 -5.41 -6.61
CA GLU A 79 -11.97 -6.62 -7.15
C GLU A 79 -11.80 -7.75 -6.15
N GLY A 80 -12.88 -8.13 -5.46
CA GLY A 80 -12.83 -9.18 -4.46
C GLY A 80 -11.81 -8.87 -3.37
N GLU A 81 -10.79 -9.69 -3.27
CA GLU A 81 -9.71 -9.51 -2.28
C GLU A 81 -8.56 -8.65 -2.80
N ILE A 82 -8.67 -8.13 -4.03
CA ILE A 82 -7.60 -7.37 -4.66
C ILE A 82 -7.93 -5.88 -4.69
N ALA A 83 -6.98 -5.05 -4.28
CA ALA A 83 -7.06 -3.60 -4.45
C ALA A 83 -5.90 -3.17 -5.32
N TYR A 84 -6.17 -2.28 -6.28
CA TYR A 84 -5.18 -1.77 -7.22
C TYR A 84 -5.10 -0.26 -7.10
N LEU A 85 -3.87 0.26 -7.13
CA LEU A 85 -3.61 1.68 -7.00
C LEU A 85 -2.53 2.08 -7.99
N ALA A 86 -2.78 3.15 -8.74
CA ALA A 86 -1.73 3.84 -9.49
C ALA A 86 -1.67 5.28 -8.98
N TRP A 87 -0.47 5.81 -8.81
CA TRP A 87 -0.28 7.15 -8.30
C TRP A 87 0.96 7.80 -8.89
N GLU A 88 1.06 9.09 -8.69
CA GLU A 88 2.22 9.86 -9.10
C GLU A 88 2.59 10.86 -8.00
N ALA A 89 3.82 11.34 -8.03
CA ALA A 89 4.28 12.43 -7.18
C ALA A 89 5.37 13.17 -7.96
N LYS A 90 4.98 13.84 -9.03
CA LYS A 90 5.90 14.50 -9.96
C LYS A 90 6.56 15.69 -9.32
N PRO A 91 7.84 15.96 -9.59
CA PRO A 91 8.74 15.23 -10.49
C PRO A 91 9.45 14.04 -9.83
N PHE A 92 9.17 13.73 -8.57
CA PHE A 92 9.89 12.68 -7.82
C PHE A 92 9.57 11.29 -8.35
N VAL A 93 8.27 11.01 -8.55
CA VAL A 93 7.79 9.71 -9.05
C VAL A 93 6.78 9.98 -10.15
N PRO A 94 7.13 9.72 -11.43
CA PRO A 94 6.17 9.92 -12.53
C PRO A 94 5.02 8.93 -12.51
N LEU A 95 5.25 7.71 -12.01
CA LEU A 95 4.24 6.67 -11.95
C LEU A 95 4.64 5.60 -10.95
N ALA A 96 3.70 5.20 -10.12
CA ALA A 96 3.89 4.03 -9.26
C ALA A 96 2.60 3.22 -9.23
N THR A 97 2.73 1.91 -9.04
CA THR A 97 1.58 1.03 -8.90
C THR A 97 1.75 0.14 -7.68
N ASP A 98 0.63 -0.11 -7.01
CA ASP A 98 0.56 -1.04 -5.90
C ASP A 98 -0.60 -1.98 -6.14
N THR A 99 -0.43 -3.25 -5.81
CA THR A 99 -1.52 -4.22 -5.76
C THR A 99 -1.52 -4.83 -4.38
N LEU A 100 -2.67 -4.81 -3.72
CA LEU A 100 -2.84 -5.34 -2.38
C LEU A 100 -3.76 -6.55 -2.43
N PHE A 101 -3.31 -7.66 -1.86
CA PHE A 101 -4.14 -8.84 -1.66
C PHE A 101 -4.55 -8.81 -0.18
N VAL A 102 -5.84 -8.55 0.07
CA VAL A 102 -6.37 -8.37 1.42
C VAL A 102 -7.05 -9.66 1.86
N LYS A 103 -6.67 -10.17 3.01
CA LYS A 103 -7.22 -11.39 3.55
C LYS A 103 -7.34 -11.29 5.08
N ASN A 104 -8.51 -11.62 5.61
CA ASN A 104 -8.75 -11.58 7.05
C ASN A 104 -8.44 -10.22 7.68
N GLY A 105 -8.78 -9.14 6.96
CA GLY A 105 -8.60 -7.78 7.48
C GLY A 105 -7.17 -7.27 7.44
N LYS A 106 -6.27 -8.00 6.79
CA LYS A 106 -4.85 -7.61 6.67
C LYS A 106 -4.40 -7.66 5.23
N ILE A 107 -3.34 -6.93 4.92
CA ILE A 107 -2.70 -7.02 3.62
C ILE A 107 -1.75 -8.23 3.67
N ALA A 108 -2.14 -9.31 2.99
CA ALA A 108 -1.33 -10.53 2.97
C ALA A 108 -0.16 -10.40 2.00
N VAL A 109 -0.41 -9.84 0.82
CA VAL A 109 0.62 -9.61 -0.20
C VAL A 109 0.40 -8.24 -0.81
N GLN A 110 1.49 -7.51 -0.97
CA GLN A 110 1.45 -6.23 -1.65
C GLN A 110 2.60 -6.19 -2.66
N THR A 111 2.30 -5.75 -3.88
CA THR A 111 3.37 -5.45 -4.84
C THR A 111 3.50 -3.94 -4.94
N PHE A 112 4.71 -3.47 -5.20
CA PHE A 112 4.96 -2.05 -5.37
C PHE A 112 6.06 -1.85 -6.41
N THR A 113 5.78 -1.00 -7.40
CA THR A 113 6.76 -0.63 -8.42
C THR A 113 6.63 0.87 -8.71
N ALA A 114 7.73 1.58 -8.68
CA ALA A 114 7.78 3.00 -9.00
C ALA A 114 8.66 3.23 -10.23
N PHE A 115 8.24 4.14 -11.10
CA PHE A 115 8.94 4.49 -12.33
C PHE A 115 9.35 5.97 -12.29
N PRO A 116 10.40 6.37 -13.02
CA PRO A 116 11.35 5.51 -13.71
C PRO A 116 12.13 4.72 -12.69
N ALA A 117 12.56 3.58 -13.09
CA ALA A 117 13.34 2.73 -12.22
C ALA A 117 14.68 3.38 -11.94
#